data_642faf9b827b39cc34cb65b41951c601
#
_entry.id   642faf9b827b39cc34cb65b41951c601
#
_cell.length_a   1.000
_cell.length_b   1.000
_cell.length_c   1.000
_cell.angle_alpha   90.00
_cell.angle_beta   90.00
_cell.angle_gamma   90.00
#
_symmetry.space_group_name_H-M   'P 1'
#
loop_
_entity.id
_entity.type
_entity.pdbx_description
1 polymer ?
#
loop_
_entity_poly.entity_id
_entity_poly.type
_entity_poly.pdbx_seq_one_letter_code
_entity_poly.pdbx_strand_id
1 'polypeptide(L)'
;MLLKGVNHMHYTGTVWRPPYEASSLLLEVTAGCTHHKCKFCTLYDDIPFRFRMSPIEDIEADLKEAKGRFRLSTDTHISRTFLVGANPFVLKAARLSEIASLIRRYFPANKSIGCFSRITDITLKTDEELLALRDAGYDGLTIGIETGNDEALKFMNKGYEAQDITAQCRRLDKAGIAYNFFYLTGISGKGNGEKGAMDTADICNQLHPQIIGANMLTIYPNAELYQEIQEGNWQEETEIEKYKELRTLVDNLKIPVWFAAGGASNAIPIQGTLPREKGKVISVLDKIIQSVREEELRCYRENLPHL
;
A
#
# COMPACT_ATOMS: atom_id res chain seq x y z
N MET A 1 -9.12 30.14 30.68
CA MET A 1 -8.43 30.77 29.53
C MET A 1 -8.24 29.69 28.50
N LEU A 2 -9.17 29.56 27.55
CA LEU A 2 -9.14 28.59 26.49
C LEU A 2 -8.01 28.99 25.52
N LEU A 3 -7.01 28.15 25.36
CA LEU A 3 -5.98 28.28 24.35
C LEU A 3 -6.67 28.17 22.97
N LYS A 4 -7.06 29.32 22.40
CA LYS A 4 -7.42 29.45 21.00
C LYS A 4 -6.14 29.26 20.19
N GLY A 5 -6.16 28.27 19.26
CA GLY A 5 -5.18 28.17 18.18
C GLY A 5 -4.18 27.04 18.30
N VAL A 6 -4.61 25.82 18.56
CA VAL A 6 -3.84 24.64 18.08
C VAL A 6 -4.29 24.44 16.65
N ASN A 7 -3.57 25.02 15.70
CA ASN A 7 -3.73 24.66 14.30
C ASN A 7 -3.38 23.17 14.19
N HIS A 8 -4.29 22.39 13.63
CA HIS A 8 -4.04 20.99 13.31
C HIS A 8 -3.83 20.89 11.82
N MET A 9 -2.79 20.16 11.40
CA MET A 9 -2.64 19.78 9.99
C MET A 9 -4.00 19.27 9.48
N HIS A 10 -4.36 19.65 8.26
CA HIS A 10 -5.64 19.25 7.70
C HIS A 10 -5.62 17.77 7.29
N TYR A 11 -6.36 16.94 7.99
CA TYR A 11 -6.65 15.57 7.59
C TYR A 11 -8.15 15.41 7.43
N THR A 12 -8.57 14.97 6.24
CA THR A 12 -9.99 14.92 5.87
C THR A 12 -10.72 13.70 6.41
N GLY A 13 -10.00 12.68 6.83
CA GLY A 13 -10.54 11.43 7.35
C GLY A 13 -9.45 10.59 7.96
N THR A 14 -9.65 9.28 8.01
CA THR A 14 -8.64 8.35 8.52
C THR A 14 -7.37 8.40 7.67
N VAL A 15 -6.23 8.57 8.32
CA VAL A 15 -4.92 8.62 7.66
C VAL A 15 -4.32 7.22 7.58
N TRP A 16 -4.18 6.73 6.37
CA TRP A 16 -3.58 5.43 6.09
C TRP A 16 -2.11 5.59 5.70
N ARG A 17 -1.25 4.77 6.24
CA ARG A 17 0.17 4.70 5.87
C ARG A 17 0.71 3.28 6.00
N PRO A 18 1.72 2.90 5.24
CA PRO A 18 2.44 1.65 5.46
C PRO A 18 3.21 1.67 6.80
N PRO A 19 3.38 0.52 7.47
CA PRO A 19 4.13 0.46 8.73
C PRO A 19 5.56 1.03 8.64
N TYR A 20 6.24 0.84 7.51
CA TYR A 20 7.60 1.33 7.27
C TYR A 20 7.70 2.86 7.05
N GLU A 21 6.57 3.55 6.95
CA GLU A 21 6.49 5.03 6.91
C GLU A 21 6.19 5.66 8.29
N ALA A 22 6.37 4.89 9.37
CA ALA A 22 6.05 5.36 10.74
C ALA A 22 6.84 6.61 11.17
N SER A 23 8.06 6.79 10.64
CA SER A 23 8.93 7.94 10.95
C SER A 23 8.87 9.06 9.91
N SER A 24 8.07 8.91 8.85
CA SER A 24 7.93 9.91 7.80
C SER A 24 7.01 11.06 8.23
N LEU A 25 7.28 12.27 7.74
CA LEU A 25 6.29 13.34 7.82
C LEU A 25 5.10 12.95 6.93
N LEU A 26 3.92 12.80 7.53
CA LEU A 26 2.69 12.54 6.77
C LEU A 26 2.10 13.87 6.30
N LEU A 27 1.76 13.97 5.02
CA LEU A 27 1.23 15.19 4.40
C LEU A 27 0.04 14.83 3.51
N GLU A 28 -1.16 15.31 3.85
CA GLU A 28 -2.33 15.08 3.00
C GLU A 28 -2.25 15.96 1.75
N VAL A 29 -2.30 15.33 0.59
CA VAL A 29 -2.34 16.01 -0.70
C VAL A 29 -3.55 15.61 -1.54
N THR A 30 -4.19 14.51 -1.16
CA THR A 30 -5.46 14.03 -1.71
C THR A 30 -6.28 13.35 -0.62
N ALA A 31 -7.60 13.38 -0.75
CA ALA A 31 -8.51 12.59 0.06
C ALA A 31 -9.44 11.77 -0.85
N GLY A 32 -9.74 10.53 -0.45
CA GLY A 32 -10.51 9.60 -1.25
C GLY A 32 -9.70 8.91 -2.35
N CYS A 33 -10.38 8.12 -3.19
CA CYS A 33 -9.79 7.31 -4.25
C CYS A 33 -10.40 7.63 -5.62
N THR A 34 -9.57 7.88 -6.63
CA THR A 34 -10.06 8.17 -8.01
C THR A 34 -10.76 6.97 -8.63
N HIS A 35 -10.40 5.76 -8.25
CA HIS A 35 -11.04 4.54 -8.73
C HIS A 35 -12.30 4.20 -7.93
N HIS A 36 -12.18 3.99 -6.62
CA HIS A 36 -13.28 3.73 -5.68
C HIS A 36 -14.32 2.71 -6.18
N LYS A 37 -13.85 1.59 -6.76
CA LYS A 37 -14.67 0.52 -7.35
C LYS A 37 -14.17 -0.88 -7.02
N CYS A 38 -13.13 -1.00 -6.19
CA CYS A 38 -12.64 -2.31 -5.77
C CYS A 38 -13.66 -2.94 -4.81
N LYS A 39 -14.17 -4.13 -5.14
CA LYS A 39 -15.25 -4.79 -4.37
C LYS A 39 -14.92 -5.03 -2.89
N PHE A 40 -13.64 -5.15 -2.56
CA PHE A 40 -13.19 -5.42 -1.19
C PHE A 40 -12.92 -4.15 -0.36
N CYS A 41 -12.81 -2.96 -1.00
CA CYS A 41 -12.24 -1.78 -0.36
C CYS A 41 -13.30 -0.84 0.20
N THR A 42 -13.18 -0.51 1.49
CA THR A 42 -14.06 0.41 2.22
C THR A 42 -13.28 1.56 2.87
N LEU A 43 -11.98 1.70 2.56
CA LEU A 43 -11.07 2.60 3.29
C LEU A 43 -11.44 4.09 3.24
N TYR A 44 -12.27 4.51 2.32
CA TYR A 44 -12.67 5.91 2.14
C TYR A 44 -14.20 6.10 2.10
N ASP A 45 -14.95 5.15 2.67
CA ASP A 45 -16.42 5.24 2.76
C ASP A 45 -16.86 6.23 3.85
N ASP A 46 -15.96 6.62 4.74
CA ASP A 46 -16.18 7.59 5.83
C ASP A 46 -16.19 9.05 5.36
N ILE A 47 -15.82 9.33 4.10
CA ILE A 47 -15.82 10.68 3.55
C ILE A 47 -16.96 10.91 2.54
N PRO A 48 -17.57 12.14 2.51
CA PRO A 48 -18.79 12.40 1.72
C PRO A 48 -18.54 12.66 0.22
N PHE A 49 -17.35 12.35 -0.30
CA PHE A 49 -16.99 12.53 -1.70
C PHE A 49 -16.03 11.43 -2.14
N ARG A 50 -16.00 11.15 -3.45
CA ARG A 50 -15.16 10.10 -4.00
C ARG A 50 -13.66 10.43 -4.01
N PHE A 51 -13.31 11.67 -4.40
CA PHE A 51 -11.93 12.12 -4.52
C PHE A 51 -11.83 13.65 -4.49
N ARG A 52 -10.81 14.17 -3.84
CA ARG A 52 -10.47 15.59 -3.81
C ARG A 52 -8.95 15.77 -3.72
N MET A 53 -8.43 16.75 -4.44
CA MET A 53 -7.05 17.26 -4.24
C MET A 53 -7.08 18.31 -3.13
N SER A 54 -6.09 18.28 -2.24
CA SER A 54 -5.90 19.35 -1.27
C SER A 54 -5.46 20.63 -1.98
N PRO A 55 -6.02 21.82 -1.63
CA PRO A 55 -5.50 23.11 -2.08
C PRO A 55 -4.01 23.25 -1.74
N ILE A 56 -3.26 23.97 -2.57
CA ILE A 56 -1.82 24.15 -2.31
C ILE A 56 -1.58 24.97 -1.07
N GLU A 57 -2.48 25.89 -0.77
CA GLU A 57 -2.46 26.77 0.39
C GLU A 57 -2.59 25.95 1.69
N ASP A 58 -3.43 24.92 1.71
CA ASP A 58 -3.61 24.01 2.84
C ASP A 58 -2.34 23.17 3.04
N ILE A 59 -1.79 22.61 1.94
CA ILE A 59 -0.52 21.87 1.97
C ILE A 59 0.62 22.74 2.51
N GLU A 60 0.71 24.00 2.08
CA GLU A 60 1.74 24.93 2.56
C GLU A 60 1.52 25.30 4.03
N ALA A 61 0.27 25.48 4.45
CA ALA A 61 -0.09 25.73 5.86
C ALA A 61 0.33 24.56 6.76
N ASP A 62 0.09 23.33 6.33
CA ASP A 62 0.51 22.13 7.06
C ASP A 62 2.03 22.01 7.19
N LEU A 63 2.76 22.27 6.12
CA LEU A 63 4.22 22.28 6.15
C LEU A 63 4.77 23.35 7.09
N LYS A 64 4.14 24.52 7.14
CA LYS A 64 4.48 25.60 8.06
C LYS A 64 4.22 25.21 9.50
N GLU A 65 3.08 24.58 9.77
CA GLU A 65 2.72 24.09 11.10
C GLU A 65 3.68 23.00 11.55
N ALA A 66 3.92 21.98 10.71
CA ALA A 66 4.88 20.92 11.00
C ALA A 66 6.26 21.49 11.34
N LYS A 67 6.78 22.43 10.55
CA LYS A 67 8.04 23.11 10.83
C LYS A 67 8.04 23.82 12.18
N GLY A 68 6.92 24.44 12.57
CA GLY A 68 6.76 25.09 13.87
C GLY A 68 6.86 24.10 15.03
N ARG A 69 6.22 22.95 14.90
CA ARG A 69 6.24 21.86 15.92
C ARG A 69 7.63 21.25 16.08
N PHE A 70 8.32 20.96 14.96
CA PHE A 70 9.67 20.37 15.00
C PHE A 70 10.75 21.33 15.52
N ARG A 71 10.54 22.66 15.48
CA ARG A 71 11.44 23.64 16.12
C ARG A 71 11.52 23.50 17.65
N LEU A 72 10.49 22.90 18.27
CA LEU A 72 10.43 22.63 19.70
C LEU A 72 11.02 21.27 20.07
N SER A 73 11.39 20.45 19.10
CA SER A 73 12.01 19.14 19.26
C SER A 73 13.51 19.23 18.96
N THR A 74 14.31 18.43 19.65
CA THR A 74 15.75 18.25 19.36
C THR A 74 16.00 17.52 18.04
N ASP A 75 14.98 16.89 17.47
CA ASP A 75 15.06 16.15 16.20
C ASP A 75 14.45 16.99 15.07
N THR A 76 15.27 17.76 14.39
CA THR A 76 14.87 18.72 13.35
C THR A 76 15.02 18.18 11.92
N HIS A 77 15.39 16.91 11.75
CA HIS A 77 15.74 16.36 10.44
C HIS A 77 14.66 15.47 9.83
N ILE A 78 13.62 16.09 9.24
CA ILE A 78 12.67 15.37 8.37
C ILE A 78 13.38 15.02 7.06
N SER A 79 13.92 13.80 6.99
CA SER A 79 14.61 13.28 5.79
C SER A 79 13.65 12.66 4.76
N ARG A 80 12.42 12.29 5.19
CA ARG A 80 11.42 11.65 4.34
C ARG A 80 10.02 12.20 4.63
N THR A 81 9.25 12.41 3.56
CA THR A 81 7.82 12.74 3.61
C THR A 81 7.03 11.64 2.91
N PHE A 82 5.89 11.26 3.46
CA PHE A 82 4.93 10.38 2.81
C PHE A 82 3.64 11.13 2.54
N LEU A 83 3.28 11.24 1.25
CA LEU A 83 2.03 11.88 0.85
C LEU A 83 0.87 10.92 1.07
N VAL A 84 -0.08 11.33 1.91
CA VAL A 84 -1.26 10.53 2.24
C VAL A 84 -2.45 10.85 1.34
N GLY A 85 -3.37 9.88 1.27
CA GLY A 85 -4.50 9.76 0.37
C GLY A 85 -4.48 8.37 -0.27
N ALA A 86 -5.55 7.94 -0.96
CA ALA A 86 -5.58 6.61 -1.56
C ALA A 86 -4.55 6.41 -2.68
N ASN A 87 -4.37 7.44 -3.49
CA ASN A 87 -3.47 7.38 -4.63
C ASN A 87 -2.95 8.76 -5.04
N PRO A 88 -2.14 9.44 -4.20
CA PRO A 88 -1.58 10.76 -4.51
C PRO A 88 -0.81 10.82 -5.82
N PHE A 89 -0.23 9.70 -6.26
CA PHE A 89 0.52 9.65 -7.51
C PHE A 89 -0.35 9.86 -8.76
N VAL A 90 -1.69 9.88 -8.63
CA VAL A 90 -2.62 10.26 -9.71
C VAL A 90 -2.46 11.73 -10.13
N LEU A 91 -1.98 12.59 -9.24
CA LEU A 91 -1.79 14.01 -9.52
C LEU A 91 -0.85 14.23 -10.72
N LYS A 92 -1.10 15.28 -11.51
CA LYS A 92 -0.22 15.65 -12.63
C LYS A 92 1.21 15.87 -12.15
N ALA A 93 2.19 15.52 -12.98
CA ALA A 93 3.62 15.66 -12.65
C ALA A 93 3.98 17.07 -12.21
N ALA A 94 3.45 18.10 -12.87
CA ALA A 94 3.65 19.50 -12.47
C ALA A 94 3.19 19.78 -11.03
N ARG A 95 2.03 19.22 -10.61
CA ARG A 95 1.52 19.39 -9.24
C ARG A 95 2.39 18.66 -8.22
N LEU A 96 2.82 17.43 -8.53
CA LEU A 96 3.74 16.69 -7.69
C LEU A 96 5.08 17.41 -7.54
N SER A 97 5.61 18.01 -8.61
CA SER A 97 6.86 18.83 -8.57
C SER A 97 6.69 20.10 -7.73
N GLU A 98 5.53 20.76 -7.80
CA GLU A 98 5.20 21.91 -6.95
C GLU A 98 5.18 21.51 -5.46
N ILE A 99 4.53 20.39 -5.11
CA ILE A 99 4.51 19.84 -3.74
C ILE A 99 5.92 19.51 -3.26
N ALA A 100 6.74 18.86 -4.09
CA ALA A 100 8.14 18.56 -3.76
C ALA A 100 8.96 19.83 -3.48
N SER A 101 8.74 20.87 -4.26
CA SER A 101 9.40 22.18 -4.08
C SER A 101 8.99 22.84 -2.76
N LEU A 102 7.71 22.76 -2.38
CA LEU A 102 7.23 23.24 -1.09
C LEU A 102 7.85 22.45 0.07
N ILE A 103 7.84 21.12 -0.01
CA ILE A 103 8.46 20.27 1.03
C ILE A 103 9.92 20.68 1.25
N ARG A 104 10.71 20.83 0.19
CA ARG A 104 12.13 21.24 0.30
C ARG A 104 12.31 22.65 0.85
N ARG A 105 11.39 23.58 0.55
CA ARG A 105 11.42 24.95 1.11
C ARG A 105 11.28 24.94 2.64
N TYR A 106 10.38 24.09 3.17
CA TYR A 106 10.17 23.99 4.61
C TYR A 106 11.13 23.04 5.30
N PHE A 107 11.51 21.95 4.63
CA PHE A 107 12.39 20.89 5.11
C PHE A 107 13.54 20.63 4.13
N PRO A 108 14.60 21.47 4.13
CA PRO A 108 15.71 21.34 3.18
C PRO A 108 16.48 20.02 3.29
N ALA A 109 16.39 19.34 4.45
CA ALA A 109 17.00 18.01 4.67
C ALA A 109 16.17 16.86 4.08
N ASN A 110 14.96 17.13 3.54
CA ASN A 110 14.12 16.09 2.94
C ASN A 110 14.78 15.55 1.66
N LYS A 111 15.06 14.24 1.67
CA LYS A 111 15.77 13.53 0.59
C LYS A 111 14.84 12.72 -0.29
N SER A 112 13.68 12.31 0.24
CA SER A 112 12.75 11.42 -0.48
C SER A 112 11.29 11.67 -0.10
N ILE A 113 10.43 11.44 -1.09
CA ILE A 113 8.98 11.60 -1.00
C ILE A 113 8.35 10.31 -1.48
N GLY A 114 7.68 9.60 -0.58
CA GLY A 114 6.87 8.43 -0.91
C GLY A 114 5.39 8.76 -1.00
N CYS A 115 4.61 7.90 -1.65
CA CYS A 115 3.16 7.98 -1.64
C CYS A 115 2.52 6.66 -2.07
N PHE A 116 1.22 6.53 -1.85
CA PHE A 116 0.45 5.47 -2.49
C PHE A 116 0.25 5.74 -3.98
N SER A 117 0.24 4.66 -4.74
CA SER A 117 -0.04 4.67 -6.18
C SER A 117 -0.86 3.45 -6.58
N ARG A 118 -1.67 3.61 -7.60
CA ARG A 118 -2.21 2.51 -8.39
C ARG A 118 -1.37 2.35 -9.66
N ILE A 119 -1.42 1.17 -10.26
CA ILE A 119 -0.76 0.93 -11.57
C ILE A 119 -1.23 1.94 -12.63
N THR A 120 -2.53 2.23 -12.64
CA THR A 120 -3.13 3.21 -13.57
C THR A 120 -2.65 4.65 -13.35
N ASP A 121 -2.13 5.02 -12.19
CA ASP A 121 -1.63 6.37 -11.95
C ASP A 121 -0.28 6.61 -12.67
N ILE A 122 0.50 5.53 -12.86
CA ILE A 122 1.78 5.58 -13.56
C ILE A 122 1.54 5.80 -15.06
N THR A 123 0.47 5.23 -15.62
CA THR A 123 0.12 5.42 -17.05
C THR A 123 -0.18 6.88 -17.41
N LEU A 124 -0.55 7.70 -16.42
CA LEU A 124 -0.86 9.12 -16.61
C LEU A 124 0.38 10.01 -16.76
N LYS A 125 1.58 9.44 -16.72
CA LYS A 125 2.85 10.15 -16.80
C LYS A 125 3.67 9.66 -17.99
N THR A 126 4.37 10.59 -18.65
CA THR A 126 5.38 10.22 -19.64
C THR A 126 6.64 9.70 -18.95
N ASP A 127 7.56 9.09 -19.70
CA ASP A 127 8.83 8.60 -19.14
C ASP A 127 9.71 9.78 -18.68
N GLU A 128 9.66 10.92 -19.40
CA GLU A 128 10.33 12.16 -19.03
C GLU A 128 9.76 12.76 -17.73
N GLU A 129 8.43 12.70 -17.55
CA GLU A 129 7.80 13.12 -16.30
C GLU A 129 8.20 12.24 -15.12
N LEU A 130 8.34 10.91 -15.33
CA LEU A 130 8.82 10.01 -14.27
C LEU A 130 10.27 10.34 -13.89
N LEU A 131 11.15 10.60 -14.85
CA LEU A 131 12.53 11.04 -14.59
C LEU A 131 12.55 12.37 -13.80
N ALA A 132 11.75 13.36 -14.22
CA ALA A 132 11.65 14.63 -13.53
C ALA A 132 11.11 14.47 -12.09
N LEU A 133 10.16 13.57 -11.86
CA LEU A 133 9.67 13.25 -10.52
C LEU A 133 10.74 12.57 -9.66
N ARG A 134 11.55 11.67 -10.23
CA ARG A 134 12.72 11.11 -9.54
C ARG A 134 13.67 12.19 -9.08
N ASP A 135 14.03 13.13 -9.94
CA ASP A 135 14.88 14.28 -9.63
C ASP A 135 14.24 15.21 -8.60
N ALA A 136 12.92 15.33 -8.63
CA ALA A 136 12.14 16.03 -7.61
C ALA A 136 12.09 15.28 -6.26
N GLY A 137 12.66 14.08 -6.15
CA GLY A 137 12.80 13.31 -4.91
C GLY A 137 11.71 12.29 -4.68
N TYR A 138 10.83 12.03 -5.64
CA TYR A 138 9.86 10.93 -5.52
C TYR A 138 10.58 9.58 -5.55
N ASP A 139 10.39 8.80 -4.47
CA ASP A 139 11.05 7.52 -4.28
C ASP A 139 10.30 6.66 -3.26
N GLY A 140 10.22 5.35 -3.50
CA GLY A 140 9.50 4.46 -2.61
C GLY A 140 7.98 4.58 -2.72
N LEU A 141 7.44 4.44 -3.94
CA LEU A 141 6.00 4.35 -4.16
C LEU A 141 5.45 3.06 -3.54
N THR A 142 4.32 3.16 -2.85
CA THR A 142 3.60 1.99 -2.34
C THR A 142 2.44 1.67 -3.26
N ILE A 143 2.51 0.54 -3.95
CA ILE A 143 1.58 0.16 -5.01
C ILE A 143 0.75 -1.03 -4.54
N GLY A 144 -0.58 -0.84 -4.46
CA GLY A 144 -1.52 -1.92 -4.18
C GLY A 144 -1.75 -2.76 -5.45
N ILE A 145 -0.87 -3.73 -5.71
CA ILE A 145 -1.07 -4.67 -6.82
C ILE A 145 -2.14 -5.72 -6.47
N GLU A 146 -2.26 -6.06 -5.20
CA GLU A 146 -3.11 -7.03 -4.53
C GLU A 146 -2.83 -8.47 -4.97
N THR A 147 -2.69 -8.74 -6.26
CA THR A 147 -2.36 -10.04 -6.86
C THR A 147 -1.85 -9.85 -8.29
N GLY A 148 -1.18 -10.87 -8.82
CA GLY A 148 -0.84 -10.99 -10.25
C GLY A 148 -1.82 -11.88 -11.04
N ASN A 149 -2.93 -12.30 -10.44
CA ASN A 149 -3.91 -13.15 -11.10
C ASN A 149 -5.02 -12.32 -11.76
N ASP A 150 -5.14 -12.41 -13.08
CA ASP A 150 -6.09 -11.60 -13.88
C ASP A 150 -7.55 -11.89 -13.56
N GLU A 151 -7.90 -13.14 -13.22
CA GLU A 151 -9.27 -13.48 -12.86
C GLU A 151 -9.68 -12.78 -11.55
N ALA A 152 -8.79 -12.77 -10.56
CA ALA A 152 -9.00 -12.07 -9.30
C ALA A 152 -8.99 -10.55 -9.49
N LEU A 153 -8.06 -9.99 -10.27
CA LEU A 153 -8.03 -8.55 -10.60
C LEU A 153 -9.31 -8.09 -11.27
N LYS A 154 -9.82 -8.87 -12.21
CA LYS A 154 -11.08 -8.60 -12.92
C LYS A 154 -12.28 -8.71 -11.98
N PHE A 155 -12.39 -9.80 -11.22
CA PHE A 155 -13.50 -10.01 -10.29
C PHE A 155 -13.55 -8.89 -9.24
N MET A 156 -12.41 -8.51 -8.69
CA MET A 156 -12.28 -7.46 -7.67
C MET A 156 -12.35 -6.04 -8.25
N ASN A 157 -12.55 -5.91 -9.56
CA ASN A 157 -12.70 -4.63 -10.27
C ASN A 157 -11.49 -3.69 -10.05
N LYS A 158 -10.26 -4.22 -10.15
CA LYS A 158 -9.03 -3.42 -9.98
C LYS A 158 -8.79 -2.43 -11.11
N GLY A 159 -9.33 -2.70 -12.32
CA GLY A 159 -9.28 -1.83 -13.48
C GLY A 159 -7.94 -1.85 -14.23
N TYR A 160 -7.17 -2.93 -14.09
CA TYR A 160 -5.95 -3.24 -14.84
C TYR A 160 -5.68 -4.75 -14.79
N GLU A 161 -4.79 -5.24 -15.63
CA GLU A 161 -4.36 -6.62 -15.73
C GLU A 161 -2.92 -6.81 -15.23
N ALA A 162 -2.49 -8.05 -15.00
CA ALA A 162 -1.16 -8.39 -14.51
C ALA A 162 -0.04 -7.87 -15.43
N GLN A 163 -0.25 -7.89 -16.75
CA GLN A 163 0.70 -7.31 -17.71
C GLN A 163 0.92 -5.80 -17.52
N ASP A 164 -0.09 -5.06 -17.06
CA ASP A 164 0.03 -3.63 -16.77
C ASP A 164 0.97 -3.39 -15.57
N ILE A 165 0.93 -4.27 -14.56
CA ILE A 165 1.86 -4.23 -13.42
C ILE A 165 3.29 -4.27 -13.93
N THR A 166 3.59 -5.27 -14.77
CA THR A 166 4.93 -5.44 -15.35
C THR A 166 5.34 -4.24 -16.21
N ALA A 167 4.44 -3.80 -17.10
CA ALA A 167 4.71 -2.69 -18.01
C ALA A 167 5.02 -1.39 -17.25
N GLN A 168 4.20 -1.03 -16.27
CA GLN A 168 4.34 0.24 -15.57
C GLN A 168 5.51 0.22 -14.57
N CYS A 169 5.72 -0.88 -13.84
CA CYS A 169 6.84 -0.97 -12.91
C CYS A 169 8.20 -0.99 -13.62
N ARG A 170 8.32 -1.55 -14.83
CA ARG A 170 9.53 -1.40 -15.66
C ARG A 170 9.83 0.05 -16.04
N ARG A 171 8.81 0.90 -16.18
CA ARG A 171 9.00 2.34 -16.39
C ARG A 171 9.54 3.03 -15.13
N LEU A 172 9.06 2.62 -13.95
CA LEU A 172 9.63 3.07 -12.67
C LEU A 172 11.10 2.64 -12.52
N ASP A 173 11.41 1.37 -12.83
CA ASP A 173 12.79 0.85 -12.83
C ASP A 173 13.70 1.70 -13.72
N LYS A 174 13.27 2.02 -14.95
CA LYS A 174 14.03 2.86 -15.89
C LYS A 174 14.21 4.29 -15.38
N ALA A 175 13.21 4.84 -14.69
CA ALA A 175 13.29 6.16 -14.08
C ALA A 175 14.09 6.17 -12.77
N GLY A 176 14.44 5.01 -12.21
CA GLY A 176 15.11 4.89 -10.92
C GLY A 176 14.22 5.20 -9.72
N ILE A 177 12.89 5.14 -9.87
CA ILE A 177 11.94 5.33 -8.77
C ILE A 177 11.72 3.98 -8.10
N ALA A 178 12.16 3.83 -6.86
CA ALA A 178 11.91 2.63 -6.07
C ALA A 178 10.41 2.49 -5.73
N TYR A 179 9.97 1.24 -5.57
CA TYR A 179 8.59 0.93 -5.23
C TYR A 179 8.47 -0.30 -4.33
N ASN A 180 7.34 -0.38 -3.65
CA ASN A 180 6.93 -1.47 -2.77
C ASN A 180 5.57 -1.98 -3.23
N PHE A 181 5.32 -3.27 -3.06
CA PHE A 181 4.03 -3.87 -3.37
C PHE A 181 3.23 -4.16 -2.11
N PHE A 182 1.93 -3.87 -2.15
CA PHE A 182 0.96 -4.54 -1.30
C PHE A 182 0.35 -5.71 -2.05
N TYR A 183 0.42 -6.87 -1.42
CA TYR A 183 -0.22 -8.12 -1.79
C TYR A 183 -1.37 -8.39 -0.82
N LEU A 184 -2.51 -8.80 -1.32
CA LEU A 184 -3.68 -9.06 -0.49
C LEU A 184 -4.00 -10.56 -0.50
N THR A 185 -3.53 -11.25 0.52
CA THR A 185 -3.69 -12.70 0.70
C THR A 185 -5.16 -13.06 0.84
N GLY A 186 -5.61 -14.07 0.11
CA GLY A 186 -7.00 -14.54 0.09
C GLY A 186 -7.87 -13.85 -0.96
N ILE A 187 -7.34 -12.90 -1.74
CA ILE A 187 -8.13 -12.14 -2.72
C ILE A 187 -8.62 -12.98 -3.90
N SER A 188 -7.95 -14.09 -4.18
CA SER A 188 -8.33 -15.01 -5.26
C SER A 188 -9.52 -15.90 -4.89
N GLY A 189 -9.89 -15.97 -3.60
CA GLY A 189 -10.97 -16.78 -3.10
C GLY A 189 -10.63 -18.27 -2.96
N LYS A 190 -11.54 -18.99 -2.32
CA LYS A 190 -11.35 -20.38 -1.90
C LYS A 190 -10.84 -21.27 -3.03
N GLY A 191 -9.75 -21.99 -2.74
CA GLY A 191 -9.11 -22.93 -3.64
C GLY A 191 -8.26 -22.31 -4.76
N ASN A 192 -8.20 -20.95 -4.88
CA ASN A 192 -7.47 -20.25 -5.93
C ASN A 192 -6.23 -19.50 -5.41
N GLY A 193 -6.02 -19.41 -4.10
CA GLY A 193 -4.95 -18.61 -3.52
C GLY A 193 -3.56 -19.04 -3.95
N GLU A 194 -3.26 -20.33 -3.94
CA GLU A 194 -1.93 -20.82 -4.37
C GLU A 194 -1.66 -20.50 -5.85
N LYS A 195 -2.68 -20.58 -6.72
CA LYS A 195 -2.54 -20.14 -8.12
C LYS A 195 -2.29 -18.63 -8.18
N GLY A 196 -3.07 -17.84 -7.45
CA GLY A 196 -2.88 -16.38 -7.36
C GLY A 196 -1.48 -16.00 -6.86
N ALA A 197 -0.94 -16.75 -5.90
CA ALA A 197 0.41 -16.58 -5.39
C ALA A 197 1.49 -16.89 -6.44
N MET A 198 1.34 -17.97 -7.21
CA MET A 198 2.25 -18.30 -8.32
C MET A 198 2.23 -17.23 -9.40
N ASP A 199 1.04 -16.84 -9.86
CA ASP A 199 0.88 -15.79 -10.87
C ASP A 199 1.53 -14.46 -10.39
N THR A 200 1.36 -14.14 -9.10
CA THR A 200 1.98 -12.94 -8.49
C THR A 200 3.50 -13.05 -8.41
N ALA A 201 4.02 -14.22 -8.04
CA ALA A 201 5.47 -14.43 -7.99
C ALA A 201 6.09 -14.32 -9.39
N ASP A 202 5.42 -14.81 -10.44
CA ASP A 202 5.89 -14.70 -11.81
C ASP A 202 5.98 -13.23 -12.27
N ILE A 203 5.03 -12.38 -11.88
CA ILE A 203 5.09 -10.95 -12.12
C ILE A 203 6.24 -10.30 -11.33
N CYS A 204 6.31 -10.57 -10.01
CA CYS A 204 7.33 -9.99 -9.14
C CYS A 204 8.75 -10.36 -9.58
N ASN A 205 8.96 -11.59 -10.04
CA ASN A 205 10.27 -12.08 -10.50
C ASN A 205 10.82 -11.36 -11.75
N GLN A 206 10.00 -10.57 -12.43
CA GLN A 206 10.39 -9.74 -13.57
C GLN A 206 10.70 -8.28 -13.20
N LEU A 207 10.57 -7.93 -11.92
CA LEU A 207 10.55 -6.57 -11.38
C LEU A 207 11.49 -6.44 -10.17
N HIS A 208 11.63 -5.21 -9.64
CA HIS A 208 12.55 -4.91 -8.55
C HIS A 208 11.85 -4.22 -7.34
N PRO A 209 10.73 -4.76 -6.82
CA PRO A 209 10.14 -4.19 -5.60
C PRO A 209 11.11 -4.33 -4.43
N GLN A 210 11.23 -3.28 -3.60
CA GLN A 210 12.06 -3.35 -2.39
C GLN A 210 11.37 -4.12 -1.28
N ILE A 211 10.05 -3.99 -1.19
CA ILE A 211 9.21 -4.63 -0.17
C ILE A 211 8.01 -5.28 -0.85
N ILE A 212 7.66 -6.50 -0.40
CA ILE A 212 6.34 -7.09 -0.62
C ILE A 212 5.66 -7.19 0.74
N GLY A 213 4.72 -6.29 0.99
CA GLY A 213 3.87 -6.28 2.18
C GLY A 213 2.62 -7.13 1.94
N ALA A 214 2.52 -8.28 2.58
CA ALA A 214 1.38 -9.18 2.45
C ALA A 214 0.42 -8.99 3.63
N ASN A 215 -0.80 -8.55 3.34
CA ASN A 215 -1.87 -8.42 4.32
C ASN A 215 -2.99 -9.42 3.99
N MET A 216 -3.63 -9.98 5.00
CA MET A 216 -4.78 -10.85 4.79
C MET A 216 -6.03 -10.00 4.50
N LEU A 217 -6.78 -10.39 3.48
CA LEU A 217 -8.04 -9.76 3.10
C LEU A 217 -9.01 -9.77 4.29
N THR A 218 -9.48 -8.60 4.69
CA THR A 218 -10.56 -8.43 5.65
C THR A 218 -11.82 -8.01 4.91
N ILE A 219 -12.92 -8.72 5.16
CA ILE A 219 -14.20 -8.50 4.47
C ILE A 219 -15.12 -7.75 5.41
N TYR A 220 -15.44 -6.52 5.04
CA TYR A 220 -16.34 -5.67 5.82
C TYR A 220 -17.78 -5.80 5.32
N PRO A 221 -18.79 -5.73 6.23
CA PRO A 221 -20.20 -5.87 5.84
C PRO A 221 -20.71 -4.83 4.83
N ASN A 222 -20.07 -3.65 4.76
CA ASN A 222 -20.40 -2.59 3.81
C ASN A 222 -19.64 -2.72 2.47
N ALA A 223 -18.72 -3.70 2.34
CA ALA A 223 -18.02 -3.94 1.07
C ALA A 223 -18.92 -4.66 0.06
N GLU A 224 -18.79 -4.33 -1.23
CA GLU A 224 -19.46 -5.04 -2.33
C GLU A 224 -19.12 -6.54 -2.30
N LEU A 225 -17.88 -6.89 -1.94
CA LEU A 225 -17.44 -8.28 -1.81
C LEU A 225 -18.27 -9.08 -0.79
N TYR A 226 -18.75 -8.44 0.28
CA TYR A 226 -19.63 -9.09 1.24
C TYR A 226 -20.96 -9.52 0.59
N GLN A 227 -21.52 -8.70 -0.31
CA GLN A 227 -22.72 -9.03 -1.06
C GLN A 227 -22.46 -10.20 -2.02
N GLU A 228 -21.32 -10.20 -2.71
CA GLU A 228 -20.93 -11.32 -3.59
C GLU A 228 -20.84 -12.66 -2.84
N ILE A 229 -20.41 -12.63 -1.57
CA ILE A 229 -20.40 -13.81 -0.71
C ILE A 229 -21.81 -14.27 -0.37
N GLN A 230 -22.72 -13.33 0.00
CA GLN A 230 -24.10 -13.66 0.34
C GLN A 230 -24.87 -14.24 -0.87
N GLU A 231 -24.53 -13.80 -2.06
CA GLU A 231 -25.10 -14.29 -3.33
C GLU A 231 -24.46 -15.61 -3.82
N GLY A 232 -23.38 -16.07 -3.17
CA GLY A 232 -22.66 -17.27 -3.55
C GLY A 232 -21.73 -17.13 -4.76
N ASN A 233 -21.47 -15.90 -5.20
CA ASN A 233 -20.61 -15.62 -6.35
C ASN A 233 -19.12 -15.72 -6.00
N TRP A 234 -18.77 -15.60 -4.73
CA TRP A 234 -17.41 -15.69 -4.24
C TRP A 234 -17.37 -16.32 -2.84
N GLN A 235 -16.30 -17.03 -2.54
CA GLN A 235 -16.12 -17.68 -1.25
C GLN A 235 -14.75 -17.34 -0.66
N GLU A 236 -14.73 -16.94 0.62
CA GLU A 236 -13.49 -16.67 1.34
C GLU A 236 -12.68 -17.94 1.55
N GLU A 237 -11.36 -17.82 1.45
CA GLU A 237 -10.42 -18.84 1.87
C GLU A 237 -10.48 -19.08 3.38
N THR A 238 -10.20 -20.29 3.81
CA THR A 238 -9.89 -20.57 5.21
C THR A 238 -8.60 -19.86 5.61
N GLU A 239 -8.38 -19.65 6.90
CA GLU A 239 -7.16 -19.02 7.38
C GLU A 239 -5.92 -19.88 7.04
N ILE A 240 -6.05 -21.20 7.12
CA ILE A 240 -4.97 -22.13 6.73
C ILE A 240 -4.68 -22.07 5.22
N GLU A 241 -5.69 -21.92 4.36
CA GLU A 241 -5.49 -21.72 2.92
C GLU A 241 -4.70 -20.44 2.67
N LYS A 242 -5.00 -19.32 3.38
CA LYS A 242 -4.23 -18.07 3.29
C LYS A 242 -2.74 -18.24 3.67
N TYR A 243 -2.43 -19.05 4.67
CA TYR A 243 -1.03 -19.36 5.01
C TYR A 243 -0.35 -20.25 3.96
N LYS A 244 -1.08 -21.18 3.31
CA LYS A 244 -0.56 -21.94 2.16
C LYS A 244 -0.29 -21.04 0.96
N GLU A 245 -1.18 -20.08 0.70
CA GLU A 245 -0.98 -19.04 -0.31
C GLU A 245 0.30 -18.25 -0.05
N LEU A 246 0.50 -17.74 1.19
CA LEU A 246 1.74 -17.03 1.55
C LEU A 246 2.98 -17.92 1.38
N ARG A 247 2.89 -19.19 1.76
CA ARG A 247 3.97 -20.15 1.58
C ARG A 247 4.32 -20.32 0.11
N THR A 248 3.31 -20.48 -0.74
CA THR A 248 3.47 -20.61 -2.19
C THR A 248 4.09 -19.36 -2.80
N LEU A 249 3.65 -18.16 -2.37
CA LEU A 249 4.24 -16.90 -2.80
C LEU A 249 5.74 -16.85 -2.47
N VAL A 250 6.09 -17.05 -1.20
CA VAL A 250 7.49 -17.01 -0.74
C VAL A 250 8.36 -18.05 -1.45
N ASP A 251 7.84 -19.28 -1.66
CA ASP A 251 8.57 -20.35 -2.32
C ASP A 251 8.90 -20.03 -3.79
N ASN A 252 8.02 -19.32 -4.48
CA ASN A 252 8.17 -18.97 -5.90
C ASN A 252 8.90 -17.64 -6.12
N LEU A 253 9.05 -16.76 -5.12
CA LEU A 253 9.84 -15.54 -5.24
C LEU A 253 11.33 -15.86 -5.37
N LYS A 254 11.98 -15.32 -6.41
CA LYS A 254 13.41 -15.53 -6.73
C LYS A 254 14.25 -14.27 -6.60
N ILE A 255 13.62 -13.11 -6.40
CA ILE A 255 14.24 -11.79 -6.36
C ILE A 255 14.71 -11.41 -4.95
N PRO A 256 15.73 -10.54 -4.83
CA PRO A 256 16.05 -9.88 -3.57
C PRO A 256 14.90 -8.95 -3.17
N VAL A 257 14.22 -9.25 -2.05
CA VAL A 257 13.10 -8.44 -1.56
C VAL A 257 12.92 -8.63 -0.05
N TRP A 258 12.50 -7.60 0.65
CA TRP A 258 12.00 -7.76 2.01
C TRP A 258 10.53 -8.17 1.97
N PHE A 259 10.25 -9.39 2.39
CA PHE A 259 8.89 -9.91 2.55
C PHE A 259 8.38 -9.63 3.96
N ALA A 260 7.20 -9.03 4.08
CA ALA A 260 6.62 -8.66 5.36
C ALA A 260 5.11 -8.92 5.38
N ALA A 261 4.69 -9.96 6.08
CA ALA A 261 3.30 -10.28 6.42
C ALA A 261 3.08 -10.00 7.91
N GLY A 262 3.15 -8.71 8.30
CA GLY A 262 3.12 -8.28 9.71
C GLY A 262 2.09 -7.18 9.99
N GLY A 263 1.19 -6.89 9.06
CA GLY A 263 0.08 -5.97 9.28
C GLY A 263 -0.95 -6.52 10.27
N ALA A 264 -1.80 -5.66 10.81
CA ALA A 264 -2.80 -6.04 11.82
C ALA A 264 -3.72 -7.17 11.38
N SER A 265 -3.98 -7.30 10.07
CA SER A 265 -4.80 -8.38 9.51
C SER A 265 -4.13 -9.76 9.54
N ASN A 266 -2.84 -9.86 9.83
CA ASN A 266 -2.13 -11.13 9.95
C ASN A 266 -2.09 -11.58 11.42
N ALA A 267 -2.75 -12.68 11.74
CA ALA A 267 -2.79 -13.21 13.11
C ALA A 267 -1.39 -13.56 13.65
N ILE A 268 -0.54 -14.09 12.79
CA ILE A 268 0.86 -14.41 13.11
C ILE A 268 1.76 -13.64 12.15
N PRO A 269 2.57 -12.69 12.66
CA PRO A 269 3.45 -11.90 11.82
C PRO A 269 4.62 -12.73 11.30
N ILE A 270 4.93 -12.58 10.01
CA ILE A 270 6.01 -13.30 9.31
C ILE A 270 6.79 -12.29 8.49
N GLN A 271 8.12 -12.34 8.55
CA GLN A 271 8.98 -11.48 7.74
C GLN A 271 10.34 -12.11 7.47
N GLY A 272 10.99 -11.67 6.41
CA GLY A 272 12.35 -12.08 6.08
C GLY A 272 12.88 -11.46 4.80
N THR A 273 14.20 -11.37 4.69
CA THR A 273 14.89 -10.91 3.48
C THR A 273 15.10 -12.09 2.54
N LEU A 274 14.41 -12.08 1.40
CA LEU A 274 14.54 -13.11 0.39
C LEU A 274 15.69 -12.77 -0.58
N PRO A 275 16.38 -13.77 -1.15
CA PRO A 275 16.23 -15.21 -0.91
C PRO A 275 16.96 -15.71 0.34
N ARG A 276 17.76 -14.86 1.01
CA ARG A 276 18.65 -15.26 2.12
C ARG A 276 17.95 -15.99 3.25
N GLU A 277 16.76 -15.52 3.65
CA GLU A 277 16.00 -16.08 4.77
C GLU A 277 14.80 -16.93 4.32
N LYS A 278 14.70 -17.25 3.03
CA LYS A 278 13.58 -18.00 2.45
C LYS A 278 13.26 -19.29 3.21
N GLY A 279 14.27 -20.14 3.45
CA GLY A 279 14.08 -21.39 4.16
C GLY A 279 13.54 -21.22 5.58
N LYS A 280 13.99 -20.15 6.29
CA LYS A 280 13.45 -19.81 7.62
C LYS A 280 11.97 -19.40 7.54
N VAL A 281 11.62 -18.53 6.60
CA VAL A 281 10.24 -18.06 6.40
C VAL A 281 9.32 -19.24 6.06
N ILE A 282 9.73 -20.11 5.14
CA ILE A 282 8.98 -21.31 4.76
C ILE A 282 8.80 -22.25 5.98
N SER A 283 9.85 -22.48 6.76
CA SER A 283 9.77 -23.32 7.95
C SER A 283 8.77 -22.79 8.98
N VAL A 284 8.67 -21.46 9.14
CA VAL A 284 7.65 -20.84 10.02
C VAL A 284 6.25 -21.07 9.45
N LEU A 285 6.06 -20.84 8.16
CA LEU A 285 4.77 -21.05 7.48
C LEU A 285 4.32 -22.51 7.57
N ASP A 286 5.22 -23.47 7.34
CA ASP A 286 4.93 -24.90 7.46
C ASP A 286 4.49 -25.27 8.89
N LYS A 287 5.13 -24.69 9.92
CA LYS A 287 4.71 -24.91 11.31
C LYS A 287 3.31 -24.36 11.60
N ILE A 288 3.00 -23.17 11.09
CA ILE A 288 1.67 -22.57 11.24
C ILE A 288 0.62 -23.49 10.60
N ILE A 289 0.83 -23.88 9.34
CA ILE A 289 -0.08 -24.75 8.58
C ILE A 289 -0.32 -26.09 9.28
N GLN A 290 0.70 -26.66 9.93
CA GLN A 290 0.62 -27.97 10.56
C GLN A 290 0.10 -27.94 12.00
N SER A 291 0.29 -26.85 12.74
CA SER A 291 0.15 -26.85 14.20
C SER A 291 -0.87 -25.85 14.74
N VAL A 292 -1.24 -24.83 13.97
CA VAL A 292 -2.21 -23.82 14.42
C VAL A 292 -3.61 -24.20 13.93
N ARG A 293 -4.60 -24.08 14.80
CA ARG A 293 -5.99 -24.45 14.45
C ARG A 293 -6.67 -23.30 13.69
N GLU A 294 -7.49 -23.67 12.72
CA GLU A 294 -8.29 -22.73 11.92
C GLU A 294 -9.11 -21.78 12.80
N GLU A 295 -9.75 -22.31 13.85
CA GLU A 295 -10.62 -21.55 14.75
C GLU A 295 -9.87 -20.49 15.54
N GLU A 296 -8.61 -20.72 15.91
CA GLU A 296 -7.78 -19.76 16.63
C GLU A 296 -7.42 -18.58 15.73
N LEU A 297 -7.05 -18.85 14.49
CA LEU A 297 -6.74 -17.84 13.49
C LEU A 297 -7.99 -17.03 13.11
N ARG A 298 -9.12 -17.71 12.90
CA ARG A 298 -10.40 -17.09 12.59
C ARG A 298 -10.88 -16.19 13.73
N CYS A 299 -10.81 -16.67 14.96
CA CYS A 299 -11.17 -15.89 16.14
C CYS A 299 -10.37 -14.58 16.25
N TYR A 300 -9.05 -14.61 15.97
CA TYR A 300 -8.25 -13.39 15.92
C TYR A 300 -8.78 -12.42 14.87
N ARG A 301 -9.06 -12.91 13.64
CA ARG A 301 -9.50 -12.11 12.51
C ARG A 301 -10.88 -11.46 12.72
N GLU A 302 -11.82 -12.20 13.34
CA GLU A 302 -13.17 -11.72 13.65
C GLU A 302 -13.19 -10.67 14.75
N ASN A 303 -12.16 -10.64 15.60
CA ASN A 303 -12.04 -9.71 16.71
C ASN A 303 -11.13 -8.50 16.37
N LEU A 304 -10.75 -8.31 15.10
CA LEU A 304 -10.02 -7.10 14.71
C LEU A 304 -10.95 -5.87 14.80
N PRO A 305 -10.62 -4.88 15.64
CA PRO A 305 -11.49 -3.70 15.82
C PRO A 305 -11.53 -2.83 14.55
N HIS A 306 -10.45 -2.78 13.82
CA HIS A 306 -10.26 -2.13 12.50
C HIS A 306 -8.88 -2.52 11.95
N LEU A 307 -8.66 -2.25 10.68
CA LEU A 307 -7.32 -2.35 10.08
C LEU A 307 -6.42 -1.22 10.56
#